data_0ef553088c56318e4f7594c6b21994cf
#
_entry.id   0ef553088c56318e4f7594c6b21994cf
#
_cell.length_a   1.000
_cell.length_b   1.000
_cell.length_c   1.000
_cell.angle_alpha   90.00
_cell.angle_beta   90.00
_cell.angle_gamma   90.00
#
_symmetry.space_group_name_H-M   'P 1'
#
loop_
_entity.id
_entity.type
_entity.pdbx_description
1 polymer ?
#
loop_
_entity_poly.entity_id
_entity_poly.type
_entity_poly.pdbx_seq_one_letter_code
_entity_poly.pdbx_strand_id
1 'polypeptide(L)'
;MNDSNPAAADWLENHTFDELALGQSARLLRTLTLQDIQAFAAVSGDTNPTHLDPQYSPHIRLHGVVGHGMWGGALVSALLGTQFPGPGTIYLEQQLTFLHPVHIGDTLEVLLTVASKDEAKKRVELDCRATNQLGVRVLQGLARVLAPTQKLRLRRPNLPHLQLLDPEARVRELLARGQGLAPARCAVVHPCDTGSLQGAVAAAQAGLIVPVLIGPVQRLRRVAAEAGLDLSPCQIVAAAHSHEAAELAAQLAVQGEVEMLMKGSLHTDELIAAVLQRRELRTGRR
;
A
#
# COMPACT_ATOMS: atom_id res chain seq x y z
N MET A 1 28.56 17.13 -19.93
CA MET A 1 29.41 17.12 -18.74
C MET A 1 28.64 17.86 -17.65
N ASN A 2 28.06 17.12 -16.72
CA ASN A 2 27.31 17.72 -15.60
C ASN A 2 28.16 17.48 -14.35
N ASP A 3 28.98 18.47 -14.02
CA ASP A 3 29.69 18.53 -12.74
C ASP A 3 28.67 18.87 -11.64
N SER A 4 27.93 17.88 -11.17
CA SER A 4 27.19 17.99 -9.93
C SER A 4 28.16 17.83 -8.77
N ASN A 5 28.62 18.95 -8.23
CA ASN A 5 29.38 19.00 -6.99
C ASN A 5 28.55 18.35 -5.86
N PRO A 6 28.95 17.19 -5.29
CA PRO A 6 28.18 16.49 -4.26
C PRO A 6 27.94 17.36 -3.00
N ALA A 7 28.80 18.34 -2.73
CA ALA A 7 28.63 19.30 -1.62
C ALA A 7 27.46 20.29 -1.81
N ALA A 8 27.00 20.51 -3.05
CA ALA A 8 25.86 21.41 -3.32
C ALA A 8 24.50 20.72 -3.00
N ALA A 9 24.44 19.39 -3.00
CA ALA A 9 23.21 18.63 -2.72
C ALA A 9 22.72 18.75 -1.25
N ASP A 10 23.63 19.09 -0.32
CA ASP A 10 23.33 19.15 1.12
C ASP A 10 22.77 20.52 1.57
N TRP A 11 22.75 21.51 0.68
CA TRP A 11 22.33 22.87 1.02
C TRP A 11 21.11 23.27 0.19
N LEU A 12 20.22 24.03 0.83
CA LEU A 12 19.14 24.76 0.20
C LEU A 12 19.55 26.24 0.18
N GLU A 13 19.48 26.86 -0.99
CA GLU A 13 19.75 28.26 -1.18
C GLU A 13 18.57 28.92 -1.88
N ASN A 14 18.18 30.11 -1.43
CA ASN A 14 17.07 30.85 -2.04
C ASN A 14 17.54 31.87 -3.08
N HIS A 15 16.56 32.33 -3.86
CA HIS A 15 16.68 33.56 -4.69
C HIS A 15 15.85 34.63 -3.99
N THR A 16 16.51 35.75 -3.64
CA THR A 16 15.79 36.90 -3.08
C THR A 16 14.93 37.56 -4.16
N PHE A 17 13.94 38.36 -3.74
CA PHE A 17 13.09 39.09 -4.66
C PHE A 17 13.89 39.86 -5.71
N ASP A 18 14.98 40.50 -5.30
CA ASP A 18 15.81 41.34 -6.18
C ASP A 18 16.67 40.51 -7.15
N GLU A 19 16.97 39.25 -6.82
CA GLU A 19 17.67 38.29 -7.70
C GLU A 19 16.75 37.64 -8.74
N LEU A 20 15.43 37.76 -8.58
CA LEU A 20 14.47 37.19 -9.53
C LEU A 20 14.26 38.10 -10.72
N ALA A 21 14.35 37.54 -11.93
CA ALA A 21 14.09 38.28 -13.18
C ALA A 21 12.86 37.71 -13.91
N LEU A 22 12.13 38.55 -14.64
CA LEU A 22 11.05 38.14 -15.51
C LEU A 22 11.55 37.09 -16.54
N GLY A 23 10.80 36.02 -16.72
CA GLY A 23 11.17 34.93 -17.61
C GLY A 23 12.20 33.95 -17.02
N GLN A 24 12.80 34.26 -15.86
CA GLN A 24 13.67 33.31 -15.17
C GLN A 24 12.87 32.08 -14.77
N SER A 25 13.46 30.89 -14.91
CA SER A 25 12.77 29.64 -14.66
C SER A 25 13.62 28.64 -13.88
N ALA A 26 12.92 27.70 -13.23
CA ALA A 26 13.50 26.52 -12.58
C ALA A 26 12.64 25.30 -12.85
N ARG A 27 13.25 24.12 -12.77
CA ARG A 27 12.57 22.84 -13.05
C ARG A 27 12.87 21.77 -12.02
N LEU A 28 11.90 20.87 -11.86
CA LEU A 28 11.99 19.67 -11.04
C LEU A 28 11.54 18.47 -11.87
N LEU A 29 12.30 17.40 -11.83
CA LEU A 29 11.92 16.11 -12.43
C LEU A 29 11.52 15.12 -11.33
N ARG A 30 10.38 14.47 -11.50
CA ARG A 30 9.92 13.44 -10.56
C ARG A 30 9.12 12.35 -11.29
N THR A 31 9.49 11.09 -11.06
CA THR A 31 8.73 9.93 -11.56
C THR A 31 7.68 9.54 -10.52
N LEU A 32 6.44 9.32 -10.98
CA LEU A 32 5.35 8.83 -10.13
C LEU A 32 5.53 7.34 -9.88
N THR A 33 5.57 6.93 -8.62
CA THR A 33 5.61 5.53 -8.20
C THR A 33 4.31 5.14 -7.51
N LEU A 34 4.04 3.82 -7.41
CA LEU A 34 2.93 3.32 -6.61
C LEU A 34 3.05 3.77 -5.14
N GLN A 35 4.28 3.79 -4.61
CA GLN A 35 4.54 4.25 -3.25
C GLN A 35 4.18 5.74 -3.06
N ASP A 36 4.43 6.60 -4.05
CA ASP A 36 4.02 8.00 -4.00
C ASP A 36 2.49 8.13 -3.94
N ILE A 37 1.76 7.33 -4.72
CA ILE A 37 0.28 7.32 -4.70
C ILE A 37 -0.24 6.88 -3.33
N GLN A 38 0.27 5.78 -2.79
CA GLN A 38 -0.14 5.25 -1.50
C GLN A 38 0.19 6.22 -0.35
N ALA A 39 1.39 6.83 -0.38
CA ALA A 39 1.80 7.83 0.59
C ALA A 39 0.91 9.08 0.52
N PHE A 40 0.58 9.54 -0.69
CA PHE A 40 -0.29 10.70 -0.89
C PHE A 40 -1.72 10.40 -0.40
N ALA A 41 -2.26 9.21 -0.69
CA ALA A 41 -3.56 8.77 -0.17
C ALA A 41 -3.59 8.74 1.36
N ALA A 42 -2.53 8.19 1.99
CA ALA A 42 -2.42 8.12 3.44
C ALA A 42 -2.37 9.49 4.12
N VAL A 43 -1.70 10.47 3.51
CA VAL A 43 -1.55 11.83 4.05
C VAL A 43 -2.77 12.70 3.76
N SER A 44 -3.34 12.61 2.55
CA SER A 44 -4.48 13.43 2.14
C SER A 44 -5.84 12.88 2.61
N GLY A 45 -5.94 11.57 2.88
CA GLY A 45 -7.19 10.85 3.10
C GLY A 45 -7.97 10.57 1.80
N ASP A 46 -7.41 10.89 0.63
CA ASP A 46 -8.04 10.61 -0.66
C ASP A 46 -7.81 9.16 -1.07
N THR A 47 -8.72 8.30 -0.63
CA THR A 47 -8.73 6.86 -0.91
C THR A 47 -9.62 6.48 -2.08
N ASN A 48 -9.85 7.40 -3.03
CA ASN A 48 -10.63 7.12 -4.22
C ASN A 48 -10.06 5.89 -4.96
N PRO A 49 -10.88 4.86 -5.27
CA PRO A 49 -10.43 3.63 -5.93
C PRO A 49 -9.76 3.87 -7.29
N THR A 50 -10.01 5.00 -7.94
CA THR A 50 -9.30 5.43 -9.16
C THR A 50 -7.78 5.44 -8.98
N HIS A 51 -7.30 5.72 -7.77
CA HIS A 51 -5.89 5.83 -7.44
C HIS A 51 -5.31 4.55 -6.84
N LEU A 52 -6.14 3.67 -6.26
CA LEU A 52 -5.67 2.56 -5.43
C LEU A 52 -6.08 1.18 -5.94
N ASP A 53 -7.15 1.08 -6.76
CA ASP A 53 -7.69 -0.20 -7.20
C ASP A 53 -7.48 -0.43 -8.72
N PRO A 54 -6.56 -1.32 -9.11
CA PRO A 54 -6.34 -1.67 -10.50
C PRO A 54 -7.56 -2.30 -11.18
N GLN A 55 -8.48 -2.93 -10.41
CA GLN A 55 -9.68 -3.56 -10.93
C GLN A 55 -10.80 -2.55 -11.20
N TYR A 56 -10.78 -1.43 -10.50
CA TYR A 56 -11.75 -0.36 -10.71
C TYR A 56 -11.49 0.45 -11.99
N SER A 57 -10.23 0.62 -12.36
CA SER A 57 -9.79 1.48 -13.48
C SER A 57 -10.37 1.12 -14.86
N PRO A 58 -10.69 -0.16 -15.23
CA PRO A 58 -11.35 -0.49 -16.50
C PRO A 58 -12.77 0.07 -16.62
N HIS A 59 -13.43 0.37 -15.50
CA HIS A 59 -14.79 0.91 -15.46
C HIS A 59 -14.86 2.41 -15.70
N ILE A 60 -13.71 3.09 -15.76
CA ILE A 60 -13.58 4.52 -16.01
C ILE A 60 -12.69 4.79 -17.23
N ARG A 61 -12.78 6.01 -17.78
CA ARG A 61 -12.04 6.42 -18.99
C ARG A 61 -10.50 6.50 -18.80
N LEU A 62 -9.97 6.10 -17.66
CA LEU A 62 -8.58 6.35 -17.25
C LEU A 62 -7.67 5.11 -17.37
N HIS A 63 -7.95 4.12 -18.16
CA HIS A 63 -7.09 2.98 -18.54
C HIS A 63 -5.93 2.64 -17.55
N GLY A 64 -6.22 2.44 -16.27
CA GLY A 64 -5.23 2.08 -15.24
C GLY A 64 -5.27 3.00 -14.02
N VAL A 65 -4.50 2.65 -13.01
CA VAL A 65 -4.29 3.47 -11.81
C VAL A 65 -3.59 4.77 -12.21
N VAL A 66 -4.14 5.90 -11.76
CA VAL A 66 -3.59 7.23 -12.01
C VAL A 66 -3.19 7.93 -10.71
N GLY A 67 -2.20 8.81 -10.78
CA GLY A 67 -1.80 9.66 -9.67
C GLY A 67 -2.90 10.66 -9.28
N HIS A 68 -2.90 11.04 -8.01
CA HIS A 68 -3.73 12.14 -7.53
C HIS A 68 -3.35 13.44 -8.25
N GLY A 69 -4.32 14.21 -8.73
CA GLY A 69 -4.03 15.48 -9.42
C GLY A 69 -3.19 16.42 -8.55
N MET A 70 -3.52 16.52 -7.27
CA MET A 70 -2.79 17.37 -6.32
C MET A 70 -1.38 16.87 -5.98
N TRP A 71 -0.99 15.63 -6.35
CA TRP A 71 0.42 15.22 -6.30
C TRP A 71 1.29 16.12 -7.21
N GLY A 72 0.80 16.43 -8.43
CA GLY A 72 1.44 17.42 -9.30
C GLY A 72 1.51 18.81 -8.67
N GLY A 73 0.47 19.24 -7.95
CA GLY A 73 0.47 20.48 -7.16
C GLY A 73 1.49 20.46 -6.02
N ALA A 74 1.68 19.32 -5.36
CA ALA A 74 2.70 19.15 -4.34
C ALA A 74 4.12 19.29 -4.90
N LEU A 75 4.38 18.86 -6.15
CA LEU A 75 5.67 19.08 -6.83
C LEU A 75 5.90 20.55 -7.13
N VAL A 76 4.87 21.31 -7.53
CA VAL A 76 4.94 22.78 -7.66
C VAL A 76 5.34 23.40 -6.33
N SER A 77 4.67 23.02 -5.24
CA SER A 77 4.98 23.50 -3.88
C SER A 77 6.41 23.14 -3.45
N ALA A 78 6.87 21.93 -3.76
CA ALA A 78 8.23 21.50 -3.45
C ALA A 78 9.28 22.36 -4.17
N LEU A 79 9.07 22.64 -5.45
CA LEU A 79 9.97 23.47 -6.24
C LEU A 79 10.00 24.92 -5.71
N LEU A 80 8.81 25.48 -5.39
CA LEU A 80 8.70 26.83 -4.80
C LEU A 80 9.43 26.96 -3.46
N GLY A 81 9.25 26.00 -2.57
CA GLY A 81 9.77 26.09 -1.21
C GLY A 81 11.24 25.68 -1.06
N THR A 82 11.77 24.87 -1.99
CA THR A 82 13.12 24.32 -1.83
C THR A 82 14.15 24.84 -2.84
N GLN A 83 13.70 25.40 -3.98
CA GLN A 83 14.61 25.76 -5.07
C GLN A 83 14.33 27.14 -5.64
N PHE A 84 13.06 27.50 -5.94
CA PHE A 84 12.78 28.70 -6.71
C PHE A 84 11.41 29.32 -6.37
N PRO A 85 11.33 30.43 -5.64
CA PRO A 85 12.44 31.20 -5.04
C PRO A 85 13.23 30.47 -3.97
N GLY A 86 12.70 29.39 -3.36
CA GLY A 86 13.39 28.58 -2.37
C GLY A 86 13.07 28.96 -0.91
N PRO A 87 13.94 28.63 0.05
CA PRO A 87 13.70 28.86 1.48
C PRO A 87 13.32 30.30 1.80
N GLY A 88 12.28 30.45 2.65
CA GLY A 88 11.75 31.79 3.00
C GLY A 88 10.60 32.26 2.10
N THR A 89 10.25 31.52 1.04
CA THR A 89 9.09 31.79 0.20
C THR A 89 7.79 31.51 0.97
N ILE A 90 6.84 32.44 0.91
CA ILE A 90 5.49 32.27 1.47
C ILE A 90 4.50 32.10 0.33
N TYR A 91 3.82 30.94 0.32
CA TYR A 91 2.84 30.59 -0.67
C TYR A 91 1.51 31.28 -0.36
N LEU A 92 0.99 32.10 -1.30
CA LEU A 92 -0.23 32.88 -1.10
C LEU A 92 -1.42 32.29 -1.82
N GLU A 93 -1.23 31.89 -3.08
CA GLU A 93 -2.30 31.46 -3.95
C GLU A 93 -1.80 30.46 -4.98
N GLN A 94 -2.65 29.49 -5.34
CA GLN A 94 -2.41 28.58 -6.44
C GLN A 94 -3.68 28.38 -7.27
N GLN A 95 -3.54 28.55 -8.57
CA GLN A 95 -4.52 28.10 -9.56
C GLN A 95 -3.92 26.93 -10.33
N LEU A 96 -4.67 25.86 -10.48
CA LEU A 96 -4.25 24.68 -11.24
C LEU A 96 -5.37 24.20 -12.14
N THR A 97 -5.02 23.85 -13.37
CA THR A 97 -5.86 23.12 -14.32
C THR A 97 -5.19 21.80 -14.64
N PHE A 98 -5.89 20.71 -14.38
CA PHE A 98 -5.45 19.35 -14.72
C PHE A 98 -5.93 19.01 -16.11
N LEU A 99 -5.01 18.70 -17.02
CA LEU A 99 -5.28 18.52 -18.44
C LEU A 99 -5.31 17.05 -18.85
N HIS A 100 -4.39 16.26 -18.30
CA HIS A 100 -4.26 14.84 -18.61
C HIS A 100 -3.91 14.04 -17.33
N PRO A 101 -4.32 12.76 -17.24
CA PRO A 101 -3.93 11.91 -16.13
C PRO A 101 -2.43 11.63 -16.14
N VAL A 102 -1.89 11.32 -14.97
CA VAL A 102 -0.51 10.88 -14.78
C VAL A 102 -0.52 9.44 -14.32
N HIS A 103 0.18 8.57 -15.03
CA HIS A 103 0.23 7.12 -14.74
C HIS A 103 1.50 6.75 -13.97
N ILE A 104 1.45 5.60 -13.31
CA ILE A 104 2.64 5.03 -12.66
C ILE A 104 3.74 4.85 -13.71
N GLY A 105 4.95 5.33 -13.40
CA GLY A 105 6.09 5.33 -14.30
C GLY A 105 6.25 6.60 -15.13
N ASP A 106 5.23 7.47 -15.18
CA ASP A 106 5.39 8.79 -15.82
C ASP A 106 6.38 9.65 -15.05
N THR A 107 7.26 10.31 -15.79
CA THR A 107 8.20 11.29 -15.25
C THR A 107 7.72 12.69 -15.61
N LEU A 108 7.34 13.45 -14.60
CA LEU A 108 6.94 14.85 -14.77
C LEU A 108 8.14 15.79 -14.70
N GLU A 109 8.25 16.67 -15.69
CA GLU A 109 9.02 17.90 -15.60
C GLU A 109 8.08 19.03 -15.16
N VAL A 110 8.26 19.53 -13.94
CA VAL A 110 7.59 20.69 -13.41
C VAL A 110 8.47 21.90 -13.69
N LEU A 111 7.96 22.89 -14.42
CA LEU A 111 8.63 24.13 -14.76
C LEU A 111 7.89 25.30 -14.11
N LEU A 112 8.63 26.15 -13.40
CA LEU A 112 8.16 27.43 -12.89
C LEU A 112 8.88 28.56 -13.63
N THR A 113 8.12 29.58 -14.06
CA THR A 113 8.68 30.73 -14.75
C THR A 113 8.12 32.02 -14.15
N VAL A 114 8.97 32.96 -13.80
CA VAL A 114 8.56 34.29 -13.28
C VAL A 114 7.75 35.02 -14.34
N ALA A 115 6.48 35.23 -14.10
CA ALA A 115 5.53 35.88 -15.00
C ALA A 115 5.40 37.38 -14.67
N SER A 116 5.34 37.75 -13.37
CA SER A 116 5.25 39.13 -12.93
C SER A 116 5.89 39.36 -11.56
N LYS A 117 6.24 40.59 -11.24
CA LYS A 117 6.78 41.02 -9.95
C LYS A 117 6.08 42.28 -9.47
N ASP A 118 5.69 42.36 -8.21
CA ASP A 118 5.14 43.52 -7.51
C ASP A 118 6.18 44.01 -6.51
N GLU A 119 6.85 45.08 -6.84
CA GLU A 119 7.92 45.67 -6.02
C GLU A 119 7.41 46.14 -4.64
N ALA A 120 6.22 46.75 -4.60
CA ALA A 120 5.69 47.30 -3.37
C ALA A 120 5.37 46.24 -2.32
N LYS A 121 4.94 45.06 -2.78
CA LYS A 121 4.48 43.95 -1.92
C LYS A 121 5.50 42.80 -1.89
N LYS A 122 6.59 42.88 -2.64
CA LYS A 122 7.56 41.79 -2.84
C LYS A 122 6.91 40.48 -3.27
N ARG A 123 5.81 40.59 -4.06
CA ARG A 123 5.09 39.45 -4.63
C ARG A 123 5.66 39.05 -5.97
N VAL A 124 5.62 37.78 -6.23
CA VAL A 124 6.00 37.21 -7.53
C VAL A 124 4.87 36.26 -7.98
N GLU A 125 4.48 36.40 -9.23
CA GLU A 125 3.63 35.42 -9.90
C GLU A 125 4.50 34.52 -10.78
N LEU A 126 4.28 33.23 -10.67
CA LEU A 126 5.01 32.22 -11.43
C LEU A 126 4.02 31.38 -12.26
N ASP A 127 4.27 31.33 -13.57
CA ASP A 127 3.60 30.38 -14.45
C ASP A 127 4.10 28.98 -14.10
N CYS A 128 3.16 28.07 -13.87
CA CYS A 128 3.41 26.70 -13.48
C CYS A 128 2.99 25.75 -14.60
N ARG A 129 3.89 24.88 -15.03
CA ARG A 129 3.60 23.85 -16.05
C ARG A 129 4.21 22.53 -15.62
N ALA A 130 3.46 21.44 -15.88
CA ALA A 130 4.04 20.10 -15.77
C ALA A 130 3.79 19.35 -17.08
N THR A 131 4.84 18.74 -17.61
CA THR A 131 4.81 17.91 -18.81
C THR A 131 5.36 16.52 -18.47
N ASN A 132 4.81 15.48 -19.10
CA ASN A 132 5.36 14.12 -18.94
C ASN A 132 6.53 13.91 -19.93
N GLN A 133 7.17 12.74 -19.86
CA GLN A 133 8.30 12.33 -20.72
C GLN A 133 7.98 12.31 -22.21
N LEU A 134 6.71 12.31 -22.60
CA LEU A 134 6.26 12.38 -24.00
C LEU A 134 5.99 13.82 -24.45
N GLY A 135 6.27 14.83 -23.61
CA GLY A 135 5.99 16.22 -23.90
C GLY A 135 4.51 16.62 -23.77
N VAL A 136 3.66 15.72 -23.23
CA VAL A 136 2.24 16.01 -23.00
C VAL A 136 2.10 16.86 -21.74
N ARG A 137 1.42 18.00 -21.88
CA ARG A 137 1.13 18.88 -20.72
C ARG A 137 0.03 18.27 -19.87
N VAL A 138 0.37 17.91 -18.62
CA VAL A 138 -0.56 17.26 -17.67
C VAL A 138 -1.18 18.25 -16.71
N LEU A 139 -0.49 19.37 -16.44
CA LEU A 139 -0.92 20.40 -15.50
C LEU A 139 -0.41 21.76 -15.95
N GLN A 140 -1.22 22.80 -15.73
CA GLN A 140 -0.80 24.20 -15.86
C GLN A 140 -1.49 25.07 -14.80
N GLY A 141 -0.94 26.24 -14.54
CA GLY A 141 -1.54 27.17 -13.58
C GLY A 141 -0.66 28.35 -13.25
N LEU A 142 -1.04 29.06 -12.21
CA LEU A 142 -0.34 30.24 -11.69
C LEU A 142 -0.16 30.10 -10.19
N ALA A 143 1.05 30.33 -9.71
CA ALA A 143 1.37 30.45 -8.29
C ALA A 143 1.66 31.91 -7.96
N ARG A 144 1.14 32.40 -6.83
CA ARG A 144 1.50 33.70 -6.27
C ARG A 144 2.17 33.50 -4.93
N VAL A 145 3.36 34.12 -4.78
CA VAL A 145 4.17 33.96 -3.57
C VAL A 145 4.70 35.31 -3.10
N LEU A 146 5.03 35.43 -1.79
CA LEU A 146 5.96 36.44 -1.31
C LEU A 146 7.35 35.86 -1.43
N ALA A 147 8.20 36.53 -2.20
CA ALA A 147 9.57 36.12 -2.34
C ALA A 147 10.42 36.60 -1.14
N PRO A 148 11.42 35.80 -0.71
CA PRO A 148 12.30 36.21 0.37
C PRO A 148 13.09 37.45 0.00
N THR A 149 13.32 38.34 0.97
CA THR A 149 14.12 39.56 0.80
C THR A 149 15.54 39.39 1.36
N GLN A 150 15.78 38.32 2.12
CA GLN A 150 17.08 38.01 2.69
C GLN A 150 17.64 36.75 2.08
N LYS A 151 18.92 36.73 1.76
CA LYS A 151 19.63 35.55 1.28
C LYS A 151 19.76 34.54 2.39
N LEU A 152 19.32 33.32 2.12
CA LEU A 152 19.36 32.16 3.04
C LEU A 152 20.12 31.02 2.39
N ARG A 153 20.98 30.41 3.19
CA ARG A 153 21.62 29.13 2.84
C ARG A 153 21.50 28.20 4.05
N LEU A 154 20.70 27.19 3.92
CA LEU A 154 20.32 26.28 5.01
C LEU A 154 20.72 24.84 4.65
N ARG A 155 21.14 24.07 5.64
CA ARG A 155 21.39 22.65 5.41
C ARG A 155 20.07 21.95 5.09
N ARG A 156 20.06 21.13 4.05
CA ARG A 156 18.87 20.33 3.69
C ARG A 156 18.54 19.38 4.86
N PRO A 157 17.31 19.40 5.39
CA PRO A 157 16.92 18.48 6.43
C PRO A 157 16.90 17.04 5.91
N ASN A 158 17.42 16.11 6.69
CA ASN A 158 17.26 14.70 6.42
C ASN A 158 15.80 14.30 6.69
N LEU A 159 15.13 13.80 5.68
CA LEU A 159 13.79 13.24 5.85
C LEU A 159 13.89 11.82 6.40
N PRO A 160 12.99 11.43 7.31
CA PRO A 160 12.89 10.04 7.72
C PRO A 160 12.52 9.16 6.53
N HIS A 161 13.01 7.93 6.51
CA HIS A 161 12.53 6.94 5.54
C HIS A 161 11.08 6.61 5.83
N LEU A 162 10.20 6.93 4.89
CA LEU A 162 8.79 6.52 4.96
C LEU A 162 8.69 5.08 4.44
N GLN A 163 8.29 4.17 5.31
CA GLN A 163 8.00 2.79 4.94
C GLN A 163 6.49 2.56 5.08
N LEU A 164 5.82 2.36 3.96
CA LEU A 164 4.41 1.97 3.95
C LEU A 164 4.36 0.47 4.26
N LEU A 165 3.86 0.14 5.45
CA LEU A 165 3.63 -1.23 5.86
C LEU A 165 2.20 -1.60 5.46
N ASP A 166 2.07 -2.49 4.50
CA ASP A 166 0.81 -3.17 4.18
C ASP A 166 0.77 -4.49 4.96
N PRO A 167 -0.04 -4.60 6.03
CA PRO A 167 -0.11 -5.80 6.85
C PRO A 167 -0.51 -7.05 6.05
N GLU A 168 -1.26 -6.88 4.98
CA GLU A 168 -1.77 -7.96 4.16
C GLU A 168 -0.86 -8.32 2.99
N ALA A 169 0.12 -7.47 2.64
CA ALA A 169 1.00 -7.73 1.49
C ALA A 169 1.71 -9.07 1.61
N ARG A 170 2.19 -9.39 2.81
CA ARG A 170 2.87 -10.66 3.08
C ARG A 170 1.95 -11.87 2.95
N VAL A 171 0.69 -11.73 3.37
CA VAL A 171 -0.32 -12.77 3.21
C VAL A 171 -0.66 -12.95 1.74
N ARG A 172 -0.89 -11.87 1.00
CA ARG A 172 -1.12 -11.91 -0.45
C ARG A 172 0.05 -12.53 -1.22
N GLU A 173 1.29 -12.21 -0.85
CA GLU A 173 2.48 -12.82 -1.45
C GLU A 173 2.55 -14.33 -1.19
N LEU A 174 2.26 -14.78 0.03
CA LEU A 174 2.19 -16.20 0.37
C LEU A 174 1.09 -16.92 -0.41
N LEU A 175 -0.10 -16.33 -0.50
CA LEU A 175 -1.21 -16.85 -1.29
C LEU A 175 -0.83 -16.97 -2.78
N ALA A 176 -0.17 -15.96 -3.33
CA ALA A 176 0.28 -15.97 -4.72
C ALA A 176 1.31 -17.09 -4.99
N ARG A 177 2.20 -17.37 -4.04
CA ARG A 177 3.16 -18.50 -4.14
C ARG A 177 2.49 -19.87 -4.05
N GLY A 178 1.33 -19.94 -3.38
CA GLY A 178 0.51 -21.16 -3.30
C GLY A 178 -0.32 -21.46 -4.55
N GLN A 179 -0.48 -20.47 -5.43
CA GLN A 179 -1.27 -20.67 -6.65
C GLN A 179 -0.64 -21.73 -7.56
N GLY A 180 -1.47 -22.69 -7.98
CA GLY A 180 -1.04 -23.82 -8.83
C GLY A 180 -0.49 -25.04 -8.07
N LEU A 181 -0.39 -24.96 -6.74
CA LEU A 181 -0.14 -26.13 -5.91
C LEU A 181 -1.46 -26.88 -5.63
N ALA A 182 -1.37 -28.19 -5.50
CA ALA A 182 -2.52 -28.98 -5.06
C ALA A 182 -2.88 -28.61 -3.61
N PRO A 183 -4.18 -28.38 -3.30
CA PRO A 183 -4.59 -28.03 -1.94
C PRO A 183 -4.35 -29.21 -0.99
N ALA A 184 -3.74 -28.93 0.17
CA ALA A 184 -3.46 -29.94 1.17
C ALA A 184 -4.74 -30.37 1.92
N ARG A 185 -4.94 -31.66 2.15
CA ARG A 185 -6.02 -32.12 3.02
C ARG A 185 -5.71 -31.78 4.48
N CYS A 186 -6.58 -30.96 5.09
CA CYS A 186 -6.33 -30.39 6.41
C CYS A 186 -7.45 -30.78 7.40
N ALA A 187 -7.09 -31.45 8.49
CA ALA A 187 -8.00 -31.65 9.61
C ALA A 187 -8.06 -30.38 10.45
N VAL A 188 -9.22 -29.72 10.46
CA VAL A 188 -9.49 -28.55 11.31
C VAL A 188 -10.12 -29.01 12.59
N VAL A 189 -9.35 -28.96 13.69
CA VAL A 189 -9.66 -29.62 14.93
C VAL A 189 -10.51 -28.73 15.83
N HIS A 190 -11.76 -29.14 16.05
CA HIS A 190 -12.75 -28.47 16.91
C HIS A 190 -12.95 -26.97 16.58
N PRO A 191 -13.25 -26.57 15.34
CA PRO A 191 -13.42 -25.15 14.97
C PRO A 191 -14.79 -24.61 15.40
N CYS A 192 -15.01 -24.55 16.71
CA CYS A 192 -16.31 -24.26 17.35
C CYS A 192 -16.47 -22.76 17.72
N ASP A 193 -15.70 -21.88 17.13
CA ASP A 193 -15.82 -20.41 17.18
C ASP A 193 -15.80 -19.82 15.76
N THR A 194 -16.28 -18.60 15.62
CA THR A 194 -16.38 -17.89 14.33
C THR A 194 -15.02 -17.74 13.67
N GLY A 195 -13.98 -17.35 14.42
CA GLY A 195 -12.65 -17.05 13.86
C GLY A 195 -11.97 -18.29 13.27
N SER A 196 -11.97 -19.41 13.99
CA SER A 196 -11.35 -20.65 13.51
C SER A 196 -12.09 -21.26 12.32
N LEU A 197 -13.43 -21.18 12.31
CA LEU A 197 -14.23 -21.69 11.22
C LEU A 197 -14.11 -20.81 9.96
N GLN A 198 -14.15 -19.49 10.14
CA GLN A 198 -13.95 -18.52 9.06
C GLN A 198 -12.55 -18.66 8.42
N GLY A 199 -11.51 -18.84 9.25
CA GLY A 199 -10.14 -19.06 8.76
C GLY A 199 -10.02 -20.33 7.91
N ALA A 200 -10.67 -21.43 8.31
CA ALA A 200 -10.69 -22.68 7.54
C ALA A 200 -11.43 -22.54 6.20
N VAL A 201 -12.58 -21.86 6.20
CA VAL A 201 -13.37 -21.59 4.97
C VAL A 201 -12.59 -20.68 4.03
N ALA A 202 -11.97 -19.60 4.55
CA ALA A 202 -11.17 -18.69 3.75
C ALA A 202 -9.95 -19.39 3.11
N ALA A 203 -9.27 -20.27 3.86
CA ALA A 203 -8.15 -21.06 3.32
C ALA A 203 -8.61 -22.03 2.22
N ALA A 204 -9.80 -22.61 2.35
CA ALA A 204 -10.40 -23.46 1.32
C ALA A 204 -10.76 -22.66 0.06
N GLN A 205 -11.38 -21.50 0.22
CA GLN A 205 -11.73 -20.59 -0.88
C GLN A 205 -10.48 -20.09 -1.62
N ALA A 206 -9.38 -19.89 -0.89
CA ALA A 206 -8.09 -19.53 -1.47
C ALA A 206 -7.38 -20.71 -2.17
N GLY A 207 -7.97 -21.92 -2.16
CA GLY A 207 -7.39 -23.11 -2.79
C GLY A 207 -6.18 -23.70 -2.05
N LEU A 208 -5.95 -23.32 -0.79
CA LEU A 208 -4.81 -23.79 0.00
C LEU A 208 -5.05 -25.15 0.65
N ILE A 209 -6.28 -25.41 1.08
CA ILE A 209 -6.64 -26.64 1.79
C ILE A 209 -7.96 -27.24 1.30
N VAL A 210 -8.09 -28.56 1.48
CA VAL A 210 -9.36 -29.28 1.50
C VAL A 210 -9.70 -29.54 2.95
N PRO A 211 -10.65 -28.80 3.57
CA PRO A 211 -10.89 -28.90 5.00
C PRO A 211 -11.70 -30.14 5.39
N VAL A 212 -11.24 -30.83 6.43
CA VAL A 212 -11.96 -31.85 7.17
C VAL A 212 -12.24 -31.28 8.57
N LEU A 213 -13.47 -30.81 8.80
CA LEU A 213 -13.87 -30.19 10.05
C LEU A 213 -14.21 -31.28 11.06
N ILE A 214 -13.53 -31.34 12.19
CA ILE A 214 -13.74 -32.38 13.22
C ILE A 214 -14.29 -31.72 14.49
N GLY A 215 -15.50 -32.08 14.90
CA GLY A 215 -16.13 -31.53 16.09
C GLY A 215 -17.62 -31.79 16.20
N PRO A 216 -18.31 -31.19 17.20
CA PRO A 216 -19.74 -31.32 17.40
C PRO A 216 -20.55 -30.75 16.25
N VAL A 217 -21.12 -31.57 15.40
CA VAL A 217 -21.77 -31.19 14.13
C VAL A 217 -22.82 -30.08 14.31
N GLN A 218 -23.64 -30.19 15.34
CA GLN A 218 -24.67 -29.18 15.63
C GLN A 218 -24.07 -27.79 15.92
N ARG A 219 -22.96 -27.76 16.68
CA ARG A 219 -22.27 -26.51 17.04
C ARG A 219 -21.58 -25.92 15.83
N LEU A 220 -20.92 -26.74 15.01
CA LEU A 220 -20.29 -26.29 13.76
C LEU A 220 -21.31 -25.65 12.83
N ARG A 221 -22.44 -26.28 12.61
CA ARG A 221 -23.53 -25.76 11.77
C ARG A 221 -24.13 -24.48 12.32
N ARG A 222 -24.31 -24.36 13.63
CA ARG A 222 -24.80 -23.13 14.28
C ARG A 222 -23.84 -21.99 14.08
N VAL A 223 -22.55 -22.18 14.39
CA VAL A 223 -21.52 -21.14 14.20
C VAL A 223 -21.43 -20.70 12.75
N ALA A 224 -21.51 -21.65 11.81
CA ALA A 224 -21.51 -21.34 10.38
C ALA A 224 -22.72 -20.49 9.98
N ALA A 225 -23.93 -20.85 10.45
CA ALA A 225 -25.15 -20.11 10.15
C ALA A 225 -25.11 -18.69 10.74
N GLU A 226 -24.66 -18.53 11.99
CA GLU A 226 -24.50 -17.23 12.66
C GLU A 226 -23.47 -16.33 11.93
N ALA A 227 -22.44 -16.92 11.34
CA ALA A 227 -21.38 -16.22 10.62
C ALA A 227 -21.62 -16.11 9.09
N GLY A 228 -22.72 -16.66 8.57
CA GLY A 228 -23.03 -16.67 7.14
C GLY A 228 -22.04 -17.48 6.29
N LEU A 229 -21.45 -18.54 6.85
CA LEU A 229 -20.44 -19.37 6.19
C LEU A 229 -21.09 -20.60 5.52
N ASP A 230 -20.67 -20.88 4.28
CA ASP A 230 -21.05 -22.10 3.57
C ASP A 230 -20.06 -23.24 3.89
N LEU A 231 -20.56 -24.31 4.50
CA LEU A 231 -19.80 -25.53 4.80
C LEU A 231 -19.99 -26.63 3.76
N SER A 232 -20.73 -26.40 2.67
CA SER A 232 -20.99 -27.41 1.65
C SER A 232 -19.72 -28.03 1.03
N PRO A 233 -18.61 -27.29 0.84
CA PRO A 233 -17.38 -27.88 0.33
C PRO A 233 -16.54 -28.59 1.39
N CYS A 234 -16.96 -28.61 2.67
CA CYS A 234 -16.19 -29.16 3.77
C CYS A 234 -16.71 -30.60 4.12
N GLN A 235 -15.76 -31.51 4.31
CA GLN A 235 -16.09 -32.80 4.96
C GLN A 235 -16.23 -32.54 6.47
N ILE A 236 -17.28 -33.11 7.11
CA ILE A 236 -17.47 -32.97 8.56
C ILE A 236 -17.37 -34.37 9.20
N VAL A 237 -16.48 -34.48 10.20
CA VAL A 237 -16.30 -35.65 11.03
C VAL A 237 -16.83 -35.35 12.43
N ALA A 238 -17.77 -36.14 12.92
CA ALA A 238 -18.39 -35.94 14.22
C ALA A 238 -17.42 -36.28 15.36
N ALA A 239 -17.32 -35.37 16.33
CA ALA A 239 -16.64 -35.58 17.62
C ALA A 239 -17.45 -34.86 18.70
N ALA A 240 -17.58 -35.47 19.88
CA ALA A 240 -18.41 -34.90 20.95
C ALA A 240 -17.75 -33.70 21.66
N HIS A 241 -16.43 -33.71 21.78
CA HIS A 241 -15.65 -32.70 22.48
C HIS A 241 -14.26 -32.52 21.87
N SER A 242 -13.48 -31.56 22.39
CA SER A 242 -12.17 -31.15 21.87
C SER A 242 -11.12 -32.29 21.89
N HIS A 243 -11.08 -33.07 22.96
CA HIS A 243 -10.13 -34.17 23.10
C HIS A 243 -10.38 -35.27 22.04
N GLU A 244 -11.64 -35.67 21.87
CA GLU A 244 -12.01 -36.64 20.83
C GLU A 244 -11.69 -36.12 19.44
N ALA A 245 -11.95 -34.84 19.20
CA ALA A 245 -11.59 -34.18 17.91
C ALA A 245 -10.07 -34.20 17.67
N ALA A 246 -9.26 -33.99 18.70
CA ALA A 246 -7.81 -34.06 18.60
C ALA A 246 -7.29 -35.48 18.32
N GLU A 247 -7.87 -36.48 19.01
CA GLU A 247 -7.54 -37.90 18.80
C GLU A 247 -7.89 -38.38 17.39
N LEU A 248 -9.09 -38.05 16.89
CA LEU A 248 -9.52 -38.37 15.52
C LEU A 248 -8.64 -37.69 14.48
N ALA A 249 -8.29 -36.42 14.69
CA ALA A 249 -7.38 -35.70 13.78
C ALA A 249 -6.00 -36.35 13.70
N ALA A 250 -5.42 -36.72 14.84
CA ALA A 250 -4.16 -37.44 14.90
C ALA A 250 -4.24 -38.83 14.23
N GLN A 251 -5.38 -39.52 14.37
CA GLN A 251 -5.61 -40.80 13.71
C GLN A 251 -5.69 -40.65 12.18
N LEU A 252 -6.43 -39.67 11.66
CA LEU A 252 -6.50 -39.38 10.22
C LEU A 252 -5.14 -39.04 9.64
N ALA A 253 -4.30 -38.33 10.41
CA ALA A 253 -2.93 -38.04 10.00
C ALA A 253 -2.05 -39.31 9.93
N VAL A 254 -2.17 -40.24 10.88
CA VAL A 254 -1.48 -41.54 10.83
C VAL A 254 -1.90 -42.35 9.62
N GLN A 255 -3.19 -42.31 9.26
CA GLN A 255 -3.75 -43.00 8.12
C GLN A 255 -3.39 -42.36 6.77
N GLY A 256 -2.78 -41.19 6.79
CA GLY A 256 -2.45 -40.41 5.58
C GLY A 256 -3.68 -39.80 4.89
N GLU A 257 -4.83 -39.77 5.58
CA GLU A 257 -6.05 -39.14 5.06
C GLU A 257 -6.02 -37.62 5.11
N VAL A 258 -5.17 -37.04 5.97
CA VAL A 258 -4.87 -35.62 6.05
C VAL A 258 -3.36 -35.39 6.16
N GLU A 259 -2.90 -34.28 5.54
CA GLU A 259 -1.50 -33.89 5.48
C GLU A 259 -1.17 -32.80 6.51
N MET A 260 -2.21 -32.10 7.00
CA MET A 260 -2.10 -30.97 7.92
C MET A 260 -3.11 -31.05 9.05
N LEU A 261 -2.73 -30.51 10.20
CA LEU A 261 -3.61 -30.28 11.32
C LEU A 261 -3.70 -28.78 11.60
N MET A 262 -4.91 -28.24 11.60
CA MET A 262 -5.19 -26.84 11.95
C MET A 262 -5.92 -26.80 13.28
N LYS A 263 -5.37 -26.09 14.25
CA LYS A 263 -6.00 -25.92 15.56
C LYS A 263 -7.21 -24.97 15.44
N GLY A 264 -8.36 -25.43 15.91
CA GLY A 264 -9.55 -24.61 16.12
C GLY A 264 -9.66 -24.08 17.57
N SER A 265 -10.86 -24.11 18.14
CA SER A 265 -11.14 -23.63 19.51
C SER A 265 -10.94 -24.74 20.57
N LEU A 266 -9.71 -25.20 20.70
CA LEU A 266 -9.26 -26.08 21.78
C LEU A 266 -7.92 -25.59 22.34
N HIS A 267 -7.50 -26.12 23.49
CA HIS A 267 -6.19 -25.81 24.04
C HIS A 267 -5.08 -26.44 23.20
N THR A 268 -3.95 -25.76 23.07
CA THR A 268 -2.83 -26.22 22.24
C THR A 268 -2.23 -27.53 22.74
N ASP A 269 -2.19 -27.71 24.05
CA ASP A 269 -1.69 -28.90 24.73
C ASP A 269 -2.56 -30.13 24.43
N GLU A 270 -3.89 -29.99 24.30
CA GLU A 270 -4.79 -31.08 23.91
C GLU A 270 -4.41 -31.64 22.54
N LEU A 271 -4.23 -30.78 21.53
CA LEU A 271 -3.86 -31.21 20.20
C LEU A 271 -2.45 -31.81 20.16
N ILE A 272 -1.49 -31.14 20.81
CA ILE A 272 -0.10 -31.62 20.83
C ILE A 272 0.00 -32.96 21.57
N ALA A 273 -0.73 -33.16 22.69
CA ALA A 273 -0.76 -34.41 23.42
C ALA A 273 -1.28 -35.57 22.54
N ALA A 274 -2.38 -35.35 21.79
CA ALA A 274 -2.92 -36.35 20.88
C ALA A 274 -1.93 -36.73 19.77
N VAL A 275 -1.21 -35.76 19.19
CA VAL A 275 -0.17 -36.00 18.18
C VAL A 275 1.03 -36.73 18.76
N LEU A 276 1.51 -36.34 19.95
CA LEU A 276 2.66 -36.95 20.60
C LEU A 276 2.42 -38.37 21.08
N GLN A 277 1.16 -38.77 21.33
CA GLN A 277 0.80 -40.14 21.64
C GLN A 277 0.94 -41.08 20.45
N ARG A 278 0.89 -40.56 19.21
CA ARG A 278 1.05 -41.36 17.98
C ARG A 278 2.53 -41.42 17.59
N ARG A 279 3.15 -42.58 17.80
CA ARG A 279 4.57 -42.81 17.52
C ARG A 279 4.90 -42.63 16.02
N GLU A 280 3.95 -42.98 15.17
CA GLU A 280 4.03 -42.91 13.71
C GLU A 280 4.21 -41.50 13.18
N LEU A 281 3.71 -40.50 13.92
CA LEU A 281 3.86 -39.06 13.56
C LEU A 281 5.17 -38.45 14.08
N ARG A 282 5.95 -39.21 14.83
CA ARG A 282 7.23 -38.69 15.36
C ARG A 282 8.31 -38.83 14.29
N THR A 283 8.91 -37.75 13.89
CA THR A 283 10.17 -37.76 13.16
C THR A 283 11.29 -38.01 14.18
N GLY A 284 12.27 -38.88 13.90
CA GLY A 284 13.40 -39.14 14.80
C GLY A 284 14.32 -37.94 15.10
N ARG A 285 13.89 -36.74 14.77
CA ARG A 285 14.55 -35.47 15.07
C ARG A 285 13.80 -34.77 16.24
N ARG A 286 14.57 -34.43 17.29
CA ARG A 286 14.10 -33.59 18.39
C ARG A 286 14.05 -32.13 17.95
#